data_c001b4763e31b6c21ffc85dd2b9ad353
#
_entry.id   c001b4763e31b6c21ffc85dd2b9ad353
#
_cell.length_a   1.000
_cell.length_b   1.000
_cell.length_c   1.000
_cell.angle_alpha   90.00
_cell.angle_beta   90.00
_cell.angle_gamma   90.00
#
_symmetry.space_group_name_H-M   'P 1'
#
loop_
_entity.id
_entity.type
_entity.pdbx_description
1 polymer ?
#
loop_
_entity_poly.entity_id
_entity_poly.type
_entity_poly.pdbx_seq_one_letter_code
_entity_poly.pdbx_strand_id
1 'polypeptide(L)'
;MALTAIKLEPGINKQLTETGASGRWTDCDMVRFRYGLPEKIGGWTQVGGTTLIGAPRAQKPFLSLASEKFDSVCTNKKQYIYQDNDTTFYDVSPQRYGAYGHTGAAQAVTFDLVDTEATVTVNLTANGCVAGDFVTFAGTSTPGGGYVAADFNKEFEIQTVSTNEFTILMPSASTATVNAAGSANATIQLNTGDATSVLGFGWGAGTWSQSTWGTARPSTVSVDAANWSLDLYGEDVLATQFNGGTYIWDTSSNKASMLPMINLIDYDLSVAAPYFTRNKHTATMPHKSLFSLVSTPDRHLVLLGTSDLGSSSNQDPMMVRFSNQEDITEFTPKSTNTAGFQRLSDGSEIRAAVRSSG
;
A
#
# COMPACT_ATOMS: atom_id res chain seq x y z
N MET A 1 32.92 -34.40 45.44
CA MET A 1 32.88 -32.93 45.30
C MET A 1 31.56 -32.44 45.77
N ALA A 2 31.54 -31.48 46.70
CA ALA A 2 30.28 -30.84 47.11
C ALA A 2 29.80 -29.87 46.04
N LEU A 3 28.59 -30.02 45.58
CA LEU A 3 27.93 -29.05 44.67
C LEU A 3 27.58 -27.80 45.45
N THR A 4 28.20 -26.68 45.12
CA THR A 4 27.86 -25.37 45.68
C THR A 4 26.94 -24.65 44.74
N ALA A 5 25.77 -24.25 45.16
CA ALA A 5 24.81 -23.44 44.39
C ALA A 5 25.36 -22.00 44.31
N ILE A 6 25.65 -21.51 43.13
CA ILE A 6 25.97 -20.10 42.91
C ILE A 6 24.66 -19.37 42.58
N LYS A 7 24.27 -18.44 43.44
CA LYS A 7 23.07 -17.62 43.25
C LYS A 7 23.48 -16.25 42.72
N LEU A 8 23.15 -15.96 41.50
CA LEU A 8 23.39 -14.67 40.88
C LEU A 8 22.10 -13.82 40.90
N GLU A 9 22.26 -12.52 41.12
CA GLU A 9 21.13 -11.60 41.03
C GLU A 9 20.66 -11.46 39.57
N PRO A 10 19.35 -11.39 39.31
CA PRO A 10 18.81 -11.20 37.97
C PRO A 10 19.07 -9.79 37.45
N GLY A 11 19.25 -9.69 36.16
CA GLY A 11 19.51 -8.42 35.46
C GLY A 11 20.97 -8.25 35.06
N ILE A 12 21.23 -7.31 34.17
CA ILE A 12 22.56 -6.99 33.63
C ILE A 12 23.03 -5.67 34.24
N ASN A 13 24.15 -5.69 34.93
CA ASN A 13 24.77 -4.51 35.53
C ASN A 13 25.99 -4.08 34.73
N LYS A 14 25.82 -3.09 33.85
CA LYS A 14 26.90 -2.51 33.05
C LYS A 14 27.55 -1.25 33.69
N GLN A 15 27.07 -0.82 34.87
CA GLN A 15 27.58 0.38 35.52
C GLN A 15 28.81 0.12 36.41
N LEU A 16 28.95 -1.09 36.89
CA LEU A 16 30.07 -1.49 37.73
C LEU A 16 31.14 -2.20 36.94
N THR A 17 32.38 -2.17 37.43
CA THR A 17 33.46 -2.99 36.91
C THR A 17 33.16 -4.46 37.17
N GLU A 18 33.77 -5.37 36.42
CA GLU A 18 33.57 -6.83 36.60
C GLU A 18 33.83 -7.30 38.04
N THR A 19 34.84 -6.71 38.69
CA THR A 19 35.16 -7.00 40.10
C THR A 19 34.08 -6.42 41.06
N GLY A 20 33.56 -5.23 40.76
CA GLY A 20 32.51 -4.58 41.55
C GLY A 20 31.12 -5.21 41.37
N ALA A 21 30.90 -5.91 40.27
CA ALA A 21 29.66 -6.60 39.96
C ALA A 21 29.66 -8.08 40.40
N SER A 22 30.49 -8.46 41.37
CA SER A 22 30.53 -9.83 41.91
C SER A 22 29.14 -10.32 42.34
N GLY A 23 28.75 -11.50 41.84
CA GLY A 23 27.41 -12.06 42.07
C GLY A 23 26.32 -11.55 41.13
N ARG A 24 26.67 -10.76 40.09
CA ARG A 24 25.77 -10.21 39.08
C ARG A 24 26.23 -10.54 37.67
N TRP A 25 25.32 -10.42 36.75
CA TRP A 25 25.65 -10.54 35.33
C TRP A 25 26.17 -9.19 34.80
N THR A 26 27.36 -9.15 34.23
CA THR A 26 27.96 -7.92 33.69
C THR A 26 27.60 -7.72 32.23
N ASP A 27 27.46 -8.82 31.48
CA ASP A 27 26.96 -8.80 30.12
C ASP A 27 26.24 -10.11 29.76
N CYS A 28 25.22 -10.01 28.94
CA CYS A 28 24.47 -11.14 28.38
C CYS A 28 23.90 -10.76 27.05
N ASP A 29 23.88 -11.69 26.12
CA ASP A 29 23.19 -11.58 24.83
C ASP A 29 22.16 -12.68 24.68
N MET A 30 21.01 -12.36 24.08
CA MET A 30 19.89 -13.28 23.83
C MET A 30 19.37 -14.00 25.09
N VAL A 31 19.39 -13.30 26.23
CA VAL A 31 18.92 -13.80 27.54
C VAL A 31 17.85 -12.89 28.11
N ARG A 32 16.79 -13.49 28.65
CA ARG A 32 15.80 -12.82 29.51
C ARG A 32 15.89 -13.42 30.93
N PHE A 33 15.50 -12.61 31.91
CA PHE A 33 15.40 -13.08 33.29
C PHE A 33 13.92 -13.35 33.62
N ARG A 34 13.60 -14.59 33.96
CA ARG A 34 12.27 -15.01 34.35
C ARG A 34 12.33 -15.69 35.71
N TYR A 35 11.50 -15.24 36.63
CA TYR A 35 11.52 -15.73 38.03
C TYR A 35 12.90 -15.69 38.70
N GLY A 36 13.72 -14.66 38.36
CA GLY A 36 15.06 -14.51 38.92
C GLY A 36 16.14 -15.38 38.25
N LEU A 37 15.79 -16.21 37.26
CA LEU A 37 16.71 -17.08 36.55
C LEU A 37 16.92 -16.58 35.10
N PRO A 38 18.16 -16.70 34.57
CA PRO A 38 18.41 -16.42 33.17
C PRO A 38 17.79 -17.52 32.31
N GLU A 39 17.05 -17.12 31.30
CA GLU A 39 16.43 -17.98 30.32
C GLU A 39 16.84 -17.52 28.93
N LYS A 40 17.28 -18.45 28.07
CA LYS A 40 17.63 -18.13 26.70
C LYS A 40 16.39 -17.65 25.94
N ILE A 41 16.51 -16.50 25.28
CA ILE A 41 15.48 -16.02 24.34
C ILE A 41 15.59 -16.92 23.11
N GLY A 42 14.45 -17.48 22.67
CA GLY A 42 14.39 -18.21 21.41
C GLY A 42 14.75 -17.30 20.22
N GLY A 43 15.23 -17.88 19.16
CA GLY A 43 15.48 -17.16 17.91
C GLY A 43 14.18 -16.70 17.24
N TRP A 44 14.30 -15.83 16.26
CA TRP A 44 13.21 -15.43 15.38
C TRP A 44 12.99 -16.51 14.32
N THR A 45 11.76 -16.87 14.10
CA THR A 45 11.37 -17.73 12.98
C THR A 45 10.67 -16.87 11.95
N GLN A 46 11.06 -16.99 10.69
CA GLN A 46 10.37 -16.32 9.59
C GLN A 46 8.94 -16.84 9.51
N VAL A 47 7.98 -15.92 9.46
CA VAL A 47 6.58 -16.21 9.22
C VAL A 47 6.33 -16.05 7.72
N GLY A 48 5.76 -17.10 7.10
CA GLY A 48 5.57 -17.16 5.65
C GLY A 48 6.87 -17.35 4.86
N GLY A 49 6.77 -17.94 3.69
CA GLY A 49 7.90 -18.19 2.78
C GLY A 49 8.15 -17.08 1.76
N THR A 50 7.28 -16.07 1.69
CA THR A 50 7.31 -15.04 0.66
C THR A 50 8.15 -13.83 1.11
N THR A 51 9.07 -13.38 0.25
CA THR A 51 9.72 -12.09 0.44
C THR A 51 8.82 -10.98 -0.03
N LEU A 52 8.49 -10.03 0.85
CA LEU A 52 7.66 -8.88 0.53
C LEU A 52 8.43 -7.89 -0.36
N ILE A 53 7.76 -7.39 -1.40
CA ILE A 53 8.34 -6.40 -2.32
C ILE A 53 8.11 -5.00 -1.74
N GLY A 54 9.20 -4.25 -1.60
CA GLY A 54 9.17 -2.89 -1.07
C GLY A 54 9.49 -2.79 0.41
N ALA A 55 9.56 -1.56 0.92
CA ALA A 55 9.80 -1.27 2.33
C ALA A 55 8.47 -1.29 3.10
N PRO A 56 8.37 -2.00 4.24
CA PRO A 56 7.14 -2.04 5.03
C PRO A 56 6.81 -0.63 5.58
N ARG A 57 5.52 -0.28 5.55
CA ARG A 57 5.00 1.03 5.98
C ARG A 57 3.98 0.92 7.10
N ALA A 58 3.08 -0.02 7.00
CA ALA A 58 2.03 -0.22 7.97
C ALA A 58 1.72 -1.70 8.13
N GLN A 59 1.28 -2.08 9.31
CA GLN A 59 0.85 -3.43 9.64
C GLN A 59 -0.38 -3.37 10.55
N LYS A 60 -1.35 -4.22 10.29
CA LYS A 60 -2.57 -4.32 11.09
C LYS A 60 -3.01 -5.77 11.23
N PRO A 61 -2.78 -6.42 12.39
CA PRO A 61 -3.36 -7.73 12.67
C PRO A 61 -4.85 -7.61 12.97
N PHE A 62 -5.64 -8.59 12.54
CA PHE A 62 -7.07 -8.62 12.77
C PHE A 62 -7.62 -10.04 12.83
N LEU A 63 -8.88 -10.15 13.28
CA LEU A 63 -9.62 -11.41 13.36
C LEU A 63 -10.88 -11.31 12.52
N SER A 64 -11.18 -12.38 11.77
CA SER A 64 -12.49 -12.54 11.16
C SER A 64 -13.56 -12.89 12.18
N LEU A 65 -14.83 -12.76 11.81
CA LEU A 65 -15.95 -13.23 12.66
C LEU A 65 -15.89 -14.73 12.92
N ALA A 66 -15.22 -15.51 12.08
CA ALA A 66 -14.93 -16.92 12.28
C ALA A 66 -13.72 -17.18 13.21
N SER A 67 -13.15 -16.14 13.83
CA SER A 67 -11.96 -16.20 14.67
C SER A 67 -10.68 -16.64 13.93
N GLU A 68 -10.66 -16.53 12.61
CA GLU A 68 -9.45 -16.71 11.80
C GLU A 68 -8.55 -15.48 11.96
N LYS A 69 -7.26 -15.71 12.10
CA LYS A 69 -6.29 -14.63 12.28
C LYS A 69 -5.68 -14.23 10.96
N PHE A 70 -5.65 -12.95 10.73
CA PHE A 70 -5.04 -12.33 9.56
C PHE A 70 -4.09 -11.22 9.97
N ASP A 71 -3.16 -10.91 9.09
CA ASP A 71 -2.27 -9.76 9.22
C ASP A 71 -2.18 -9.03 7.87
N SER A 72 -2.53 -7.76 7.89
CA SER A 72 -2.41 -6.88 6.71
C SER A 72 -1.10 -6.13 6.79
N VAL A 73 -0.27 -6.26 5.77
CA VAL A 73 1.05 -5.62 5.68
C VAL A 73 1.12 -4.78 4.41
N CYS A 74 1.32 -3.49 4.57
CA CYS A 74 1.52 -2.55 3.47
C CYS A 74 2.99 -2.20 3.32
N THR A 75 3.46 -2.21 2.08
CA THR A 75 4.76 -1.67 1.70
C THR A 75 4.58 -0.40 0.87
N ASN A 76 5.68 0.25 0.47
CA ASN A 76 5.61 1.37 -0.46
C ASN A 76 5.21 0.96 -1.90
N LYS A 77 5.12 -0.35 -2.20
CA LYS A 77 4.77 -0.87 -3.53
C LYS A 77 3.55 -1.76 -3.55
N LYS A 78 3.34 -2.54 -2.51
CA LYS A 78 2.38 -3.63 -2.48
C LYS A 78 1.62 -3.66 -1.16
N GLN A 79 0.47 -4.29 -1.21
CA GLN A 79 -0.32 -4.62 -0.03
C GLN A 79 -0.54 -6.13 0.05
N TYR A 80 -0.30 -6.67 1.23
CA TYR A 80 -0.35 -8.11 1.47
C TYR A 80 -1.32 -8.45 2.59
N ILE A 81 -1.96 -9.61 2.46
CA ILE A 81 -2.68 -10.28 3.54
C ILE A 81 -1.98 -11.61 3.83
N TYR A 82 -1.75 -11.87 5.09
CA TYR A 82 -1.27 -13.15 5.61
C TYR A 82 -2.36 -13.77 6.47
N GLN A 83 -2.65 -15.04 6.26
CA GLN A 83 -3.54 -15.83 7.12
C GLN A 83 -2.69 -16.71 8.03
N ASP A 84 -3.03 -16.77 9.32
CA ASP A 84 -2.31 -17.59 10.30
C ASP A 84 -2.24 -19.07 9.88
N ASN A 85 -1.07 -19.66 10.05
CA ASN A 85 -0.71 -21.00 9.58
C ASN A 85 -0.55 -21.17 8.07
N ASP A 86 -0.62 -20.12 7.28
CA ASP A 86 -0.27 -20.18 5.86
C ASP A 86 1.25 -20.02 5.66
N THR A 87 1.71 -20.42 4.49
CA THR A 87 3.12 -20.27 4.11
C THR A 87 3.38 -19.06 3.22
N THR A 88 2.32 -18.33 2.84
CA THR A 88 2.39 -17.30 1.80
C THR A 88 1.75 -16.01 2.25
N PHE A 89 2.36 -14.88 1.89
CA PHE A 89 1.71 -13.58 1.88
C PHE A 89 1.06 -13.38 0.51
N TYR A 90 -0.22 -13.11 0.50
CA TYR A 90 -1.00 -12.90 -0.72
C TYR A 90 -0.99 -11.43 -1.11
N ASP A 91 -0.64 -11.13 -2.36
CA ASP A 91 -0.68 -9.78 -2.92
C ASP A 91 -2.14 -9.39 -3.20
N VAL A 92 -2.66 -8.49 -2.39
CA VAL A 92 -4.01 -7.92 -2.51
C VAL A 92 -3.96 -6.45 -2.91
N SER A 93 -2.86 -6.02 -3.51
CA SER A 93 -2.68 -4.64 -3.94
C SER A 93 -3.84 -4.17 -4.82
N PRO A 94 -4.33 -2.94 -4.62
CA PRO A 94 -5.39 -2.38 -5.44
C PRO A 94 -5.01 -2.38 -6.93
N GLN A 95 -5.92 -2.81 -7.77
CA GLN A 95 -5.71 -2.87 -9.22
C GLN A 95 -6.53 -1.80 -9.92
N ARG A 96 -6.05 -1.40 -11.11
CA ARG A 96 -6.85 -0.61 -12.04
C ARG A 96 -7.79 -1.53 -12.80
N TYR A 97 -9.06 -1.22 -12.73
CA TYR A 97 -10.08 -1.96 -13.45
C TYR A 97 -10.53 -1.16 -14.66
N GLY A 98 -10.22 -1.64 -15.86
CA GLY A 98 -10.75 -1.14 -17.10
C GLY A 98 -12.23 -1.54 -17.27
N ALA A 99 -12.60 -1.95 -18.46
CA ALA A 99 -13.96 -2.44 -18.77
C ALA A 99 -14.30 -3.81 -18.11
N TYR A 100 -13.35 -4.46 -17.47
CA TYR A 100 -13.38 -5.88 -17.10
C TYR A 100 -13.84 -6.18 -15.67
N GLY A 101 -14.04 -5.19 -14.81
CA GLY A 101 -14.51 -5.39 -13.44
C GLY A 101 -13.46 -5.98 -12.47
N HIS A 102 -13.85 -6.12 -11.22
CA HIS A 102 -13.00 -6.65 -10.13
C HIS A 102 -13.06 -8.18 -10.09
N THR A 103 -12.23 -8.84 -10.86
CA THR A 103 -12.16 -10.31 -10.86
C THR A 103 -10.79 -10.85 -10.44
N GLY A 104 -9.80 -9.98 -10.25
CA GLY A 104 -8.40 -10.39 -10.11
C GLY A 104 -7.85 -11.05 -11.39
N ALA A 105 -8.67 -11.15 -12.44
CA ALA A 105 -8.29 -11.78 -13.70
C ALA A 105 -7.34 -10.85 -14.46
N ALA A 106 -6.24 -11.41 -14.90
CA ALA A 106 -5.32 -10.74 -15.81
C ALA A 106 -5.98 -10.50 -17.17
N GLN A 107 -5.59 -9.41 -17.82
CA GLN A 107 -6.17 -8.98 -19.10
C GLN A 107 -5.25 -9.34 -20.26
N ALA A 108 -5.81 -9.88 -21.33
CA ALA A 108 -5.05 -10.22 -22.52
C ALA A 108 -4.61 -8.95 -23.27
N VAL A 109 -3.34 -8.87 -23.57
CA VAL A 109 -2.71 -7.75 -24.28
C VAL A 109 -1.86 -8.24 -25.43
N THR A 110 -1.60 -7.35 -26.39
CA THR A 110 -0.61 -7.54 -27.47
C THR A 110 0.37 -6.36 -27.47
N PHE A 111 1.49 -6.52 -28.17
CA PHE A 111 2.59 -5.56 -28.17
C PHE A 111 2.85 -5.03 -29.57
N ASP A 112 3.08 -3.72 -29.70
CA ASP A 112 3.60 -3.10 -30.91
C ASP A 112 5.03 -2.66 -30.66
N LEU A 113 5.92 -3.15 -31.50
CA LEU A 113 7.36 -2.94 -31.44
C LEU A 113 7.78 -2.09 -32.65
N VAL A 114 8.65 -1.14 -32.43
CA VAL A 114 9.27 -0.33 -33.50
C VAL A 114 10.76 -0.63 -33.53
N ASP A 115 11.28 -0.88 -34.75
CA ASP A 115 12.71 -1.14 -34.92
C ASP A 115 13.56 0.01 -34.36
N THR A 116 14.64 -0.34 -33.70
CA THR A 116 15.57 0.58 -33.01
C THR A 116 15.00 1.37 -31.84
N GLU A 117 13.75 1.15 -31.43
CA GLU A 117 13.16 1.78 -30.25
C GLU A 117 13.07 0.81 -29.05
N ALA A 118 13.30 1.35 -27.87
CA ALA A 118 13.13 0.62 -26.60
C ALA A 118 11.71 0.81 -26.01
N THR A 119 10.94 1.75 -26.54
CA THR A 119 9.55 1.97 -26.14
C THR A 119 8.64 0.96 -26.82
N VAL A 120 7.88 0.23 -26.02
CA VAL A 120 6.90 -0.75 -26.51
C VAL A 120 5.50 -0.25 -26.21
N THR A 121 4.63 -0.24 -27.22
CA THR A 121 3.22 0.05 -27.04
C THR A 121 2.48 -1.23 -26.72
N VAL A 122 1.67 -1.18 -25.68
CA VAL A 122 0.84 -2.30 -25.22
C VAL A 122 -0.61 -1.98 -25.54
N ASN A 123 -1.23 -2.86 -26.30
CA ASN A 123 -2.63 -2.72 -26.73
C ASN A 123 -3.56 -3.34 -25.68
N LEU A 124 -4.37 -2.50 -25.04
CA LEU A 124 -5.38 -2.88 -24.07
C LEU A 124 -6.55 -1.91 -24.13
N THR A 125 -7.66 -2.37 -24.70
CA THR A 125 -8.87 -1.56 -24.87
C THR A 125 -9.47 -1.13 -23.53
N ALA A 126 -9.80 0.17 -23.41
CA ALA A 126 -10.39 0.77 -22.22
C ALA A 126 -9.60 0.47 -20.93
N ASN A 127 -8.27 0.58 -21.01
CA ASN A 127 -7.34 0.14 -19.99
C ASN A 127 -7.51 0.84 -18.63
N GLY A 128 -7.99 2.09 -18.58
CA GLY A 128 -8.18 2.84 -17.35
C GLY A 128 -6.90 3.18 -16.59
N CYS A 129 -5.73 2.95 -17.18
CA CYS A 129 -4.43 3.23 -16.59
C CYS A 129 -4.18 4.73 -16.41
N VAL A 130 -3.22 5.02 -15.56
CA VAL A 130 -2.63 6.36 -15.41
C VAL A 130 -1.12 6.21 -15.55
N ALA A 131 -0.46 7.20 -16.13
CA ALA A 131 1.00 7.20 -16.22
C ALA A 131 1.63 7.11 -14.83
N GLY A 132 2.63 6.25 -14.68
CA GLY A 132 3.24 5.91 -13.41
C GLY A 132 2.64 4.68 -12.71
N ASP A 133 1.50 4.14 -13.16
CA ASP A 133 1.02 2.84 -12.70
C ASP A 133 2.02 1.73 -13.07
N PHE A 134 1.89 0.57 -12.44
CA PHE A 134 2.74 -0.59 -12.73
C PHE A 134 1.93 -1.70 -13.41
N VAL A 135 2.52 -2.31 -14.42
CA VAL A 135 1.94 -3.47 -15.10
C VAL A 135 2.86 -4.67 -14.95
N THR A 136 2.30 -5.80 -14.57
CA THR A 136 2.99 -7.09 -14.55
C THR A 136 2.43 -7.99 -15.63
N PHE A 137 3.29 -8.48 -16.53
CA PHE A 137 2.90 -9.45 -17.54
C PHE A 137 3.25 -10.86 -17.12
N ALA A 138 2.39 -11.80 -17.52
CA ALA A 138 2.59 -13.23 -17.31
C ALA A 138 2.13 -14.02 -18.52
N GLY A 139 2.76 -15.18 -18.75
CA GLY A 139 2.40 -16.07 -19.84
C GLY A 139 2.62 -15.47 -21.24
N THR A 140 3.59 -14.57 -21.37
CA THR A 140 3.89 -13.91 -22.65
C THR A 140 4.32 -14.93 -23.68
N SER A 141 3.65 -14.95 -24.83
CA SER A 141 4.17 -15.62 -26.02
C SER A 141 5.29 -14.77 -26.66
N THR A 142 6.19 -15.39 -27.42
CA THR A 142 7.35 -14.69 -27.98
C THR A 142 6.92 -13.49 -28.84
N PRO A 143 7.22 -12.25 -28.45
CA PRO A 143 6.72 -11.07 -29.15
C PRO A 143 7.44 -10.78 -30.47
N GLY A 144 8.60 -11.38 -30.70
CA GLY A 144 9.46 -11.02 -31.84
C GLY A 144 10.35 -9.79 -31.54
N GLY A 145 10.85 -9.13 -32.57
CA GLY A 145 11.69 -7.95 -32.40
C GLY A 145 12.99 -8.15 -31.60
N GLY A 146 13.48 -9.40 -31.55
CA GLY A 146 14.68 -9.75 -30.76
C GLY A 146 14.39 -10.03 -29.28
N TYR A 147 13.17 -9.87 -28.80
CA TYR A 147 12.78 -10.16 -27.42
C TYR A 147 12.33 -11.60 -27.23
N VAL A 148 12.57 -12.12 -26.05
CA VAL A 148 12.02 -13.41 -25.58
C VAL A 148 10.92 -13.20 -24.53
N ALA A 149 10.10 -14.21 -24.30
CA ALA A 149 9.00 -14.14 -23.33
C ALA A 149 9.43 -13.66 -21.93
N ALA A 150 10.63 -14.06 -21.48
CA ALA A 150 11.17 -13.69 -20.19
C ALA A 150 11.47 -12.19 -20.06
N ASP A 151 11.69 -11.48 -21.17
CA ASP A 151 11.94 -10.04 -21.16
C ASP A 151 10.66 -9.28 -20.76
N PHE A 152 9.49 -9.82 -21.06
CA PHE A 152 8.21 -9.24 -20.74
C PHE A 152 7.60 -9.78 -19.43
N ASN A 153 7.84 -11.02 -19.03
CA ASN A 153 7.24 -11.63 -17.82
C ASN A 153 7.83 -11.01 -16.53
N LYS A 154 7.64 -9.72 -16.34
CA LYS A 154 8.06 -8.94 -15.17
C LYS A 154 7.22 -7.68 -15.02
N GLU A 155 7.48 -6.91 -13.98
CA GLU A 155 6.82 -5.63 -13.72
C GLU A 155 7.49 -4.48 -14.48
N PHE A 156 6.67 -3.60 -15.06
CA PHE A 156 7.08 -2.38 -15.74
C PHE A 156 6.27 -1.19 -15.26
N GLU A 157 6.90 -0.01 -15.25
CA GLU A 157 6.21 1.25 -15.06
C GLU A 157 5.59 1.72 -16.38
N ILE A 158 4.34 2.16 -16.32
CA ILE A 158 3.60 2.71 -17.46
C ILE A 158 4.04 4.16 -17.69
N GLN A 159 4.58 4.44 -18.87
CA GLN A 159 5.15 5.76 -19.21
C GLN A 159 4.08 6.72 -19.72
N THR A 160 3.35 6.33 -20.75
CA THR A 160 2.28 7.12 -21.34
C THR A 160 1.02 6.29 -21.52
N VAL A 161 -0.14 6.93 -21.54
CA VAL A 161 -1.43 6.26 -21.59
C VAL A 161 -2.35 6.94 -22.59
N SER A 162 -3.04 6.14 -23.39
CA SER A 162 -4.22 6.50 -24.18
C SER A 162 -5.40 5.61 -23.76
N THR A 163 -6.56 5.81 -24.36
CA THR A 163 -7.77 5.03 -24.02
C THR A 163 -7.59 3.51 -24.22
N ASN A 164 -6.86 3.12 -25.26
CA ASN A 164 -6.74 1.71 -25.69
C ASN A 164 -5.31 1.19 -25.69
N GLU A 165 -4.36 2.01 -25.32
CA GLU A 165 -2.93 1.70 -25.38
C GLU A 165 -2.20 2.36 -24.21
N PHE A 166 -1.09 1.78 -23.84
CA PHE A 166 -0.11 2.43 -22.98
C PHE A 166 1.30 2.00 -23.38
N THR A 167 2.31 2.76 -22.97
CA THR A 167 3.70 2.46 -23.29
C THR A 167 4.49 2.03 -22.07
N ILE A 168 5.44 1.13 -22.29
CA ILE A 168 6.45 0.69 -21.34
C ILE A 168 7.84 0.89 -21.94
N LEU A 169 8.85 0.97 -21.07
CA LEU A 169 10.25 1.08 -21.50
C LEU A 169 10.98 -0.24 -21.27
N MET A 170 11.52 -0.79 -22.34
CA MET A 170 12.36 -1.99 -22.31
C MET A 170 13.83 -1.65 -22.06
N PRO A 171 14.62 -2.57 -21.50
CA PRO A 171 16.07 -2.34 -21.25
C PRO A 171 16.91 -2.22 -22.53
N SER A 172 16.43 -2.74 -23.66
CA SER A 172 17.09 -2.72 -24.97
C SER A 172 16.10 -2.35 -26.06
N ALA A 173 16.60 -1.84 -27.17
CA ALA A 173 15.80 -1.53 -28.35
C ALA A 173 15.35 -2.80 -29.09
N SER A 174 14.19 -2.74 -29.75
CA SER A 174 13.73 -3.77 -30.65
C SER A 174 14.62 -3.85 -31.90
N THR A 175 14.76 -5.04 -32.45
CA THR A 175 15.54 -5.29 -33.69
C THR A 175 14.64 -5.40 -34.94
N ALA A 176 13.34 -5.23 -34.79
CA ALA A 176 12.38 -5.22 -35.90
C ALA A 176 11.07 -4.56 -35.48
N THR A 177 10.38 -3.97 -36.46
CA THR A 177 9.00 -3.50 -36.29
C THR A 177 8.05 -4.67 -36.40
N VAL A 178 7.22 -4.89 -35.35
CA VAL A 178 6.21 -5.95 -35.30
C VAL A 178 4.95 -5.36 -34.67
N ASN A 179 3.81 -5.52 -35.31
CA ASN A 179 2.52 -5.02 -34.82
C ASN A 179 1.66 -6.15 -34.26
N ALA A 180 0.93 -5.87 -33.21
CA ALA A 180 0.09 -6.83 -32.47
C ALA A 180 0.82 -8.16 -32.17
N ALA A 181 2.09 -8.05 -31.82
CA ALA A 181 2.97 -9.18 -31.58
C ALA A 181 2.73 -9.81 -30.24
N GLY A 182 2.85 -11.13 -30.20
CA GLY A 182 2.72 -11.87 -28.98
C GLY A 182 1.35 -11.72 -28.30
N SER A 183 1.22 -12.37 -27.17
CA SER A 183 0.09 -12.18 -26.24
C SER A 183 0.61 -12.37 -24.83
N ALA A 184 0.07 -11.64 -23.90
CA ALA A 184 0.36 -11.79 -22.48
C ALA A 184 -0.89 -11.51 -21.65
N ASN A 185 -0.84 -11.92 -20.40
CA ASN A 185 -1.81 -11.52 -19.40
C ASN A 185 -1.23 -10.35 -18.59
N ALA A 186 -1.91 -9.21 -18.59
CA ALA A 186 -1.50 -8.02 -17.87
C ALA A 186 -2.31 -7.84 -16.58
N THR A 187 -1.62 -7.59 -15.48
CA THR A 187 -2.20 -7.14 -14.22
C THR A 187 -1.70 -5.73 -13.95
N ILE A 188 -2.61 -4.77 -13.78
CA ILE A 188 -2.26 -3.36 -13.61
C ILE A 188 -2.51 -2.95 -12.17
N GLN A 189 -1.47 -2.51 -11.50
CA GLN A 189 -1.51 -2.05 -10.12
C GLN A 189 -1.35 -0.54 -10.05
N LEU A 190 -2.02 0.04 -9.06
CA LEU A 190 -1.91 1.46 -8.78
C LEU A 190 -0.48 1.85 -8.39
N ASN A 191 -0.04 3.01 -8.85
CA ASN A 191 1.12 3.66 -8.27
C ASN A 191 0.77 4.13 -6.84
N THR A 192 1.48 3.60 -5.87
CA THR A 192 1.27 3.93 -4.45
C THR A 192 2.12 5.10 -3.97
N GLY A 193 2.91 5.69 -4.87
CA GLY A 193 3.80 6.81 -4.59
C GLY A 193 5.27 6.40 -4.41
N ASP A 194 6.11 7.37 -4.13
CA ASP A 194 7.55 7.18 -4.07
C ASP A 194 8.03 6.40 -2.84
N ALA A 195 9.13 5.69 -3.02
CA ALA A 195 9.76 4.92 -1.93
C ALA A 195 10.35 5.83 -0.83
N THR A 196 10.80 7.03 -1.22
CA THR A 196 11.45 8.00 -0.33
C THR A 196 10.87 9.38 -0.56
N SER A 197 10.86 10.20 0.49
CA SER A 197 10.49 11.60 0.34
C SER A 197 11.59 12.37 -0.40
N VAL A 198 11.19 13.26 -1.29
CA VAL A 198 12.08 14.18 -2.01
C VAL A 198 11.80 15.59 -1.54
N LEU A 199 12.80 16.25 -1.00
CA LEU A 199 12.68 17.66 -0.60
C LEU A 199 12.76 18.54 -1.85
N GLY A 200 11.75 19.38 -2.06
CA GLY A 200 11.68 20.30 -3.18
C GLY A 200 12.68 21.45 -3.11
N PHE A 201 13.19 21.78 -1.91
CA PHE A 201 14.12 22.91 -1.67
C PHE A 201 14.91 22.69 -0.38
N GLY A 202 16.02 23.43 -0.23
CA GLY A 202 16.88 23.39 0.95
C GLY A 202 18.18 22.61 0.73
N TRP A 203 18.94 22.44 1.83
CA TRP A 203 20.19 21.68 1.83
C TRP A 203 19.89 20.19 1.58
N GLY A 204 20.51 19.63 0.54
CA GLY A 204 20.28 18.24 0.15
C GLY A 204 19.16 18.02 -0.89
N ALA A 205 18.46 19.08 -1.32
CA ALA A 205 17.51 19.00 -2.42
C ALA A 205 18.24 19.07 -3.76
N GLY A 206 18.20 17.98 -4.53
CA GLY A 206 18.82 17.87 -5.85
C GLY A 206 20.35 17.67 -5.82
N THR A 207 20.97 17.69 -7.00
CA THR A 207 22.41 17.53 -7.16
C THR A 207 23.19 18.82 -6.87
N TRP A 208 24.42 18.69 -6.38
CA TRP A 208 25.32 19.80 -6.23
C TRP A 208 25.58 20.50 -7.57
N SER A 209 25.69 21.84 -7.57
CA SER A 209 25.98 22.64 -8.76
C SER A 209 24.86 22.71 -9.81
N GLN A 210 23.60 22.54 -9.41
CA GLN A 210 22.45 22.58 -10.32
C GLN A 210 22.06 23.98 -10.83
N SER A 211 22.56 25.05 -10.22
CA SER A 211 22.34 26.43 -10.68
C SER A 211 23.51 27.35 -10.30
N THR A 212 23.65 28.48 -11.01
CA THR A 212 24.64 29.50 -10.74
C THR A 212 24.26 30.34 -9.53
N TRP A 213 25.26 30.96 -8.89
CA TRP A 213 25.02 31.93 -7.80
C TRP A 213 24.05 33.02 -8.23
N GLY A 214 23.01 33.26 -7.44
CA GLY A 214 21.98 34.25 -7.72
C GLY A 214 20.81 33.78 -8.59
N THR A 215 20.83 32.56 -9.10
CA THR A 215 19.70 31.99 -9.83
C THR A 215 18.88 31.10 -8.87
N ALA A 216 17.59 31.43 -8.71
CA ALA A 216 16.69 30.59 -7.94
C ALA A 216 16.62 29.20 -8.56
N ARG A 217 16.73 28.15 -7.75
CA ARG A 217 16.46 26.78 -8.22
C ARG A 217 15.04 26.69 -8.77
N PRO A 218 14.82 25.94 -9.86
CA PRO A 218 13.47 25.60 -10.22
C PRO A 218 12.80 24.93 -9.02
N SER A 219 11.62 25.40 -8.62
CA SER A 219 10.84 24.84 -7.53
C SER A 219 10.47 23.42 -7.90
N THR A 220 11.15 22.45 -7.31
CA THR A 220 10.72 21.06 -7.37
C THR A 220 9.64 20.86 -6.32
N VAL A 221 8.60 20.13 -6.70
CA VAL A 221 7.53 19.77 -5.76
C VAL A 221 8.12 18.85 -4.70
N SER A 222 7.86 19.14 -3.42
CA SER A 222 8.17 18.20 -2.35
C SER A 222 7.25 16.97 -2.53
N VAL A 223 7.86 15.80 -2.61
CA VAL A 223 7.13 14.55 -2.74
C VAL A 223 7.30 13.77 -1.44
N ASP A 224 6.19 13.47 -0.78
CA ASP A 224 6.19 12.62 0.40
C ASP A 224 6.32 11.15 0.01
N ALA A 225 7.01 10.38 0.85
CA ALA A 225 7.13 8.94 0.63
C ALA A 225 5.76 8.24 0.72
N ALA A 226 5.57 7.22 -0.09
CA ALA A 226 4.38 6.37 -0.04
C ALA A 226 4.16 5.84 1.38
N ASN A 227 2.97 6.04 1.91
CA ASN A 227 2.56 5.59 3.23
C ASN A 227 1.10 5.13 3.19
N TRP A 228 0.71 4.34 4.19
CA TRP A 228 -0.62 3.80 4.32
C TRP A 228 -1.16 3.99 5.72
N SER A 229 -2.44 4.29 5.80
CA SER A 229 -3.23 4.24 7.03
C SER A 229 -4.13 3.01 6.99
N LEU A 230 -3.98 2.13 7.99
CA LEU A 230 -4.76 0.90 8.11
C LEU A 230 -5.69 0.98 9.31
N ASP A 231 -6.96 0.67 9.10
CA ASP A 231 -7.91 0.47 10.20
C ASP A 231 -8.92 -0.63 9.85
N LEU A 232 -9.76 -0.98 10.82
CA LEU A 232 -10.72 -2.07 10.69
C LEU A 232 -12.15 -1.53 10.73
N TYR A 233 -12.97 -2.03 9.82
CA TYR A 233 -14.40 -1.83 9.83
C TYR A 233 -15.10 -3.17 10.08
N GLY A 234 -15.31 -3.50 11.34
CA GLY A 234 -15.70 -4.85 11.73
C GLY A 234 -14.56 -5.84 11.51
N GLU A 235 -14.75 -6.82 10.63
CA GLU A 235 -13.71 -7.77 10.22
C GLU A 235 -12.94 -7.34 8.97
N ASP A 236 -13.38 -6.25 8.29
CA ASP A 236 -12.81 -5.81 7.03
C ASP A 236 -11.66 -4.83 7.24
N VAL A 237 -10.67 -4.91 6.37
CA VAL A 237 -9.52 -4.00 6.40
C VAL A 237 -9.76 -2.80 5.49
N LEU A 238 -9.68 -1.62 6.07
CA LEU A 238 -9.62 -0.36 5.33
C LEU A 238 -8.17 0.09 5.21
N ALA A 239 -7.75 0.40 4.00
CA ALA A 239 -6.43 0.91 3.69
C ALA A 239 -6.54 2.22 2.91
N THR A 240 -6.02 3.29 3.48
CA THR A 240 -5.96 4.59 2.80
C THR A 240 -4.55 4.88 2.40
N GLN A 241 -4.35 5.08 1.11
CA GLN A 241 -3.10 5.54 0.56
C GLN A 241 -2.90 7.02 0.93
N PHE A 242 -1.73 7.37 1.45
CA PHE A 242 -1.39 8.76 1.73
C PHE A 242 -1.52 9.60 0.46
N ASN A 243 -2.33 10.65 0.53
CA ASN A 243 -2.67 11.51 -0.60
C ASN A 243 -3.33 10.78 -1.78
N GLY A 244 -4.05 9.72 -1.49
CA GLY A 244 -4.69 8.84 -2.47
C GLY A 244 -6.08 8.36 -2.04
N GLY A 245 -6.55 7.30 -2.68
CA GLY A 245 -7.84 6.68 -2.41
C GLY A 245 -7.88 5.83 -1.14
N THR A 246 -9.08 5.49 -0.73
CA THR A 246 -9.33 4.54 0.35
C THR A 246 -9.86 3.23 -0.25
N TYR A 247 -9.32 2.13 0.21
CA TYR A 247 -9.60 0.78 -0.29
C TYR A 247 -10.11 -0.10 0.83
N ILE A 248 -10.95 -1.07 0.47
CA ILE A 248 -11.46 -2.09 1.39
C ILE A 248 -11.03 -3.47 0.93
N TRP A 249 -10.64 -4.30 1.86
CA TRP A 249 -10.55 -5.74 1.69
C TRP A 249 -11.63 -6.38 2.54
N ASP A 250 -12.71 -6.79 1.88
CA ASP A 250 -13.84 -7.45 2.50
C ASP A 250 -13.46 -8.90 2.81
N THR A 251 -13.37 -9.21 4.08
CA THR A 251 -12.89 -10.51 4.57
C THR A 251 -13.83 -11.64 4.15
N SER A 252 -15.13 -11.40 4.18
CA SER A 252 -16.14 -12.42 3.89
C SER A 252 -16.12 -12.85 2.43
N SER A 253 -15.90 -11.93 1.50
CA SER A 253 -15.91 -12.18 0.06
C SER A 253 -14.54 -12.54 -0.51
N ASN A 254 -13.47 -11.97 0.05
CA ASN A 254 -12.15 -12.03 -0.56
C ASN A 254 -11.26 -13.15 -0.01
N LYS A 255 -11.49 -13.63 1.22
CA LYS A 255 -10.61 -14.61 1.87
C LYS A 255 -10.44 -15.92 1.12
N ALA A 256 -11.48 -16.38 0.42
CA ALA A 256 -11.42 -17.66 -0.27
C ALA A 256 -10.50 -17.66 -1.51
N SER A 257 -10.30 -16.51 -2.13
CA SER A 257 -9.51 -16.35 -3.37
C SER A 257 -8.44 -15.28 -3.26
N MET A 258 -8.29 -14.64 -2.10
CA MET A 258 -7.34 -13.56 -1.82
C MET A 258 -7.39 -12.48 -2.91
N LEU A 259 -8.59 -12.00 -3.22
CA LEU A 259 -8.82 -11.00 -4.26
C LEU A 259 -8.18 -9.65 -3.88
N PRO A 260 -7.82 -8.82 -4.87
CA PRO A 260 -7.31 -7.47 -4.63
C PRO A 260 -8.30 -6.60 -3.86
N MET A 261 -7.79 -5.60 -3.13
CA MET A 261 -8.62 -4.59 -2.48
C MET A 261 -9.41 -3.76 -3.48
N ILE A 262 -10.60 -3.37 -3.12
CA ILE A 262 -11.50 -2.54 -3.92
C ILE A 262 -11.42 -1.10 -3.43
N ASN A 263 -11.37 -0.12 -4.36
CA ASN A 263 -11.58 1.28 -4.00
C ASN A 263 -13.01 1.47 -3.48
N LEU A 264 -13.18 2.17 -2.37
CA LEU A 264 -14.50 2.41 -1.80
C LEU A 264 -15.48 3.12 -2.75
N ILE A 265 -14.96 3.87 -3.73
CA ILE A 265 -15.78 4.49 -4.80
C ILE A 265 -16.51 3.42 -5.63
N ASP A 266 -15.93 2.23 -5.75
CA ASP A 266 -16.43 1.11 -6.53
C ASP A 266 -17.10 0.02 -5.67
N TYR A 267 -17.07 0.15 -4.34
CA TYR A 267 -17.61 -0.83 -3.41
C TYR A 267 -19.12 -0.77 -3.35
N ASP A 268 -19.82 -1.85 -3.66
CA ASP A 268 -21.29 -1.89 -3.79
C ASP A 268 -21.89 -3.12 -3.13
N LEU A 269 -22.40 -2.96 -1.93
CA LEU A 269 -23.09 -4.03 -1.19
C LEU A 269 -24.44 -4.44 -1.79
N SER A 270 -24.96 -3.71 -2.79
CA SER A 270 -26.24 -4.05 -3.43
C SER A 270 -26.11 -5.14 -4.50
N VAL A 271 -24.88 -5.49 -4.88
CA VAL A 271 -24.56 -6.55 -5.83
C VAL A 271 -23.98 -7.77 -5.13
N ALA A 272 -23.99 -8.93 -5.79
CA ALA A 272 -23.35 -10.12 -5.25
C ALA A 272 -21.83 -9.91 -5.11
N ALA A 273 -21.21 -10.61 -4.14
CA ALA A 273 -19.76 -10.60 -3.98
C ALA A 273 -19.04 -10.83 -5.32
N PRO A 274 -17.96 -10.11 -5.58
CA PRO A 274 -17.12 -9.33 -4.67
C PRO A 274 -17.56 -7.87 -4.41
N TYR A 275 -18.83 -7.53 -4.48
CA TYR A 275 -19.37 -6.21 -4.13
C TYR A 275 -18.79 -5.05 -4.96
N PHE A 276 -18.61 -5.27 -6.24
CA PHE A 276 -17.97 -4.31 -7.15
C PHE A 276 -18.95 -3.74 -8.18
N THR A 277 -19.11 -2.41 -8.20
CA THR A 277 -19.73 -1.66 -9.29
C THR A 277 -18.92 -0.42 -9.57
N ARG A 278 -18.36 -0.34 -10.78
CA ARG A 278 -17.45 0.75 -11.14
C ARG A 278 -18.11 2.12 -10.97
N ASN A 279 -17.39 3.04 -10.32
CA ASN A 279 -17.81 4.43 -10.09
C ASN A 279 -19.14 4.61 -9.35
N LYS A 280 -19.55 3.63 -8.55
CA LYS A 280 -20.81 3.64 -7.81
C LYS A 280 -20.96 4.88 -6.92
N HIS A 281 -19.93 5.20 -6.16
CA HIS A 281 -19.93 6.27 -5.15
C HIS A 281 -19.08 7.48 -5.55
N THR A 282 -18.81 7.65 -6.85
CA THR A 282 -17.99 8.76 -7.35
C THR A 282 -18.45 10.12 -6.85
N ALA A 283 -19.76 10.38 -6.80
CA ALA A 283 -20.30 11.68 -6.38
C ALA A 283 -20.42 11.85 -4.85
N THR A 284 -20.45 10.78 -4.10
CA THR A 284 -20.76 10.79 -2.65
C THR A 284 -19.52 10.66 -1.77
N MET A 285 -18.38 10.34 -2.37
CA MET A 285 -17.11 10.13 -1.64
C MET A 285 -16.02 11.12 -2.05
N PRO A 286 -15.11 11.48 -1.13
CA PRO A 286 -13.86 12.14 -1.52
C PRO A 286 -12.93 11.14 -2.21
N HIS A 287 -12.23 11.59 -3.26
CA HIS A 287 -11.35 10.72 -4.05
C HIS A 287 -9.94 10.63 -3.48
N LYS A 288 -9.56 11.58 -2.61
CA LYS A 288 -8.24 11.62 -1.96
C LYS A 288 -8.36 11.97 -0.49
N SER A 289 -7.49 11.37 0.30
CA SER A 289 -7.30 11.69 1.71
C SER A 289 -5.86 11.43 2.14
N LEU A 290 -5.45 12.05 3.23
CA LEU A 290 -4.12 11.82 3.81
C LEU A 290 -4.14 10.57 4.70
N PHE A 291 -5.16 10.44 5.55
CA PHE A 291 -5.30 9.36 6.52
C PHE A 291 -6.77 8.97 6.70
N SER A 292 -6.97 7.78 7.21
CA SER A 292 -8.29 7.32 7.66
C SER A 292 -8.24 6.71 9.04
N LEU A 293 -9.36 6.75 9.73
CA LEU A 293 -9.61 6.00 10.93
C LEU A 293 -11.11 5.66 11.04
N VAL A 294 -11.44 4.60 11.74
CA VAL A 294 -12.83 4.21 12.03
C VAL A 294 -13.14 4.59 13.47
N SER A 295 -14.22 5.35 13.68
CA SER A 295 -14.66 5.68 15.03
C SER A 295 -15.35 4.49 15.72
N THR A 296 -15.24 4.42 17.03
CA THR A 296 -15.97 3.48 17.87
C THR A 296 -16.71 4.26 18.94
N PRO A 297 -17.95 3.88 19.34
CA PRO A 297 -18.70 2.68 18.92
C PRO A 297 -19.49 2.82 17.61
N ASP A 298 -19.70 4.03 17.12
CA ASP A 298 -20.69 4.34 16.05
C ASP A 298 -20.24 3.98 14.63
N ARG A 299 -19.04 3.46 14.46
CA ARG A 299 -18.45 2.97 13.21
C ARG A 299 -18.62 3.94 12.01
N HIS A 300 -18.22 5.20 12.20
CA HIS A 300 -18.00 6.11 11.10
C HIS A 300 -16.61 5.94 10.52
N LEU A 301 -16.51 5.94 9.21
CA LEU A 301 -15.22 6.14 8.55
C LEU A 301 -14.89 7.62 8.54
N VAL A 302 -13.82 8.00 9.20
CA VAL A 302 -13.30 9.37 9.26
C VAL A 302 -12.12 9.49 8.32
N LEU A 303 -12.21 10.38 7.36
CA LEU A 303 -11.15 10.71 6.40
C LEU A 303 -10.59 12.09 6.73
N LEU A 304 -9.29 12.21 6.72
CA LEU A 304 -8.54 13.39 7.14
C LEU A 304 -7.74 13.96 5.98
N GLY A 305 -7.73 15.30 5.84
CA GLY A 305 -7.07 15.98 4.74
C GLY A 305 -7.68 15.61 3.39
N THR A 306 -9.00 15.74 3.26
CA THR A 306 -9.75 15.18 2.13
C THR A 306 -9.92 16.15 0.97
N SER A 307 -10.11 15.59 -0.22
CA SER A 307 -10.65 16.32 -1.37
C SER A 307 -12.15 16.61 -1.20
N ASP A 308 -12.70 17.43 -2.08
CA ASP A 308 -14.15 17.60 -2.20
C ASP A 308 -14.81 16.29 -2.65
N LEU A 309 -16.11 16.15 -2.34
CA LEU A 309 -16.89 15.03 -2.82
C LEU A 309 -16.94 15.04 -4.35
N GLY A 310 -16.72 13.88 -4.94
CA GLY A 310 -16.71 13.72 -6.39
C GLY A 310 -15.47 14.28 -7.10
N SER A 311 -14.45 14.71 -6.39
CA SER A 311 -13.28 15.34 -6.98
C SER A 311 -11.97 14.78 -6.40
N SER A 312 -10.94 14.73 -7.24
CA SER A 312 -9.56 14.48 -6.82
C SER A 312 -8.70 15.74 -6.81
N SER A 313 -9.24 16.89 -7.25
CA SER A 313 -8.46 18.09 -7.57
C SER A 313 -8.37 19.08 -6.41
N ASN A 314 -9.45 19.21 -5.64
CA ASN A 314 -9.55 20.21 -4.57
C ASN A 314 -9.36 19.54 -3.21
N GLN A 315 -8.11 19.22 -2.87
CA GLN A 315 -7.80 18.64 -1.57
C GLN A 315 -7.48 19.76 -0.56
N ASP A 316 -8.17 19.75 0.58
CA ASP A 316 -7.85 20.62 1.73
C ASP A 316 -7.19 19.76 2.82
N PRO A 317 -5.89 19.96 3.10
CA PRO A 317 -5.16 19.18 4.10
C PRO A 317 -5.70 19.31 5.53
N MET A 318 -6.59 20.28 5.79
CA MET A 318 -7.21 20.52 7.09
C MET A 318 -8.68 20.07 7.15
N MET A 319 -9.20 19.50 6.07
CA MET A 319 -10.60 19.03 6.00
C MET A 319 -10.73 17.64 6.62
N VAL A 320 -11.68 17.51 7.53
CA VAL A 320 -12.11 16.23 8.10
C VAL A 320 -13.50 15.92 7.55
N ARG A 321 -13.69 14.73 7.01
CA ARG A 321 -14.99 14.23 6.60
C ARG A 321 -15.27 12.91 7.29
N PHE A 322 -16.51 12.69 7.68
CA PHE A 322 -16.95 11.42 8.27
C PHE A 322 -18.16 10.89 7.54
N SER A 323 -18.18 9.58 7.36
CA SER A 323 -19.25 8.87 6.68
C SER A 323 -20.54 8.86 7.50
N ASN A 324 -21.61 8.40 6.90
CA ASN A 324 -22.81 8.02 7.64
C ASN A 324 -22.45 6.85 8.60
N GLN A 325 -23.18 6.77 9.71
CA GLN A 325 -23.07 5.66 10.66
C GLN A 325 -23.37 4.35 9.95
N GLU A 326 -22.52 3.34 10.17
CA GLU A 326 -22.62 1.99 9.56
C GLU A 326 -22.58 1.96 8.02
N ASP A 327 -22.23 3.08 7.36
CA ASP A 327 -22.10 3.16 5.91
C ASP A 327 -20.85 3.95 5.54
N ILE A 328 -19.82 3.23 5.11
CA ILE A 328 -18.50 3.80 4.76
C ILE A 328 -18.46 4.45 3.38
N THR A 329 -19.55 4.44 2.62
CA THR A 329 -19.61 4.94 1.23
C THR A 329 -20.39 6.23 1.08
N GLU A 330 -21.18 6.65 2.10
CA GLU A 330 -22.00 7.86 2.05
C GLU A 330 -21.38 8.97 2.91
N PHE A 331 -20.82 9.98 2.24
CA PHE A 331 -20.22 11.16 2.88
C PHE A 331 -21.02 12.45 2.62
N THR A 332 -22.13 12.39 1.88
CA THR A 332 -22.95 13.56 1.60
C THR A 332 -23.82 13.89 2.80
N PRO A 333 -23.66 15.07 3.44
CA PRO A 333 -24.51 15.47 4.56
C PRO A 333 -25.96 15.62 4.14
N LYS A 334 -26.87 14.97 4.85
CA LYS A 334 -28.33 15.04 4.64
C LYS A 334 -29.00 15.17 6.00
N SER A 335 -30.23 15.72 6.01
CA SER A 335 -31.03 15.82 7.24
C SER A 335 -31.41 14.46 7.84
N THR A 336 -31.25 13.38 7.07
CA THR A 336 -31.61 12.00 7.44
C THR A 336 -30.44 11.09 7.77
N ASN A 337 -29.20 11.60 7.69
CA ASN A 337 -28.01 10.82 7.98
C ASN A 337 -27.06 11.56 8.93
N THR A 338 -26.02 10.89 9.37
CA THR A 338 -25.02 11.41 10.30
C THR A 338 -23.71 11.82 9.61
N ALA A 339 -23.65 11.72 8.28
CA ALA A 339 -22.48 12.15 7.52
C ALA A 339 -22.23 13.65 7.66
N GLY A 340 -20.98 14.05 7.71
CA GLY A 340 -20.64 15.45 7.86
C GLY A 340 -19.19 15.77 7.56
N PHE A 341 -18.84 17.02 7.76
CA PHE A 341 -17.48 17.49 7.59
C PHE A 341 -17.18 18.66 8.53
N GLN A 342 -15.90 18.84 8.82
CA GLN A 342 -15.40 19.99 9.57
C GLN A 342 -14.00 20.33 9.09
N ARG A 343 -13.75 21.62 8.86
CA ARG A 343 -12.42 22.14 8.60
C ARG A 343 -11.77 22.58 9.91
N LEU A 344 -10.57 22.11 10.19
CA LEU A 344 -9.79 22.58 11.33
C LEU A 344 -9.29 24.00 11.05
N SER A 345 -9.33 24.87 12.08
CA SER A 345 -9.02 26.29 11.92
C SER A 345 -7.51 26.60 12.02
N ASP A 346 -6.78 25.78 12.76
CA ASP A 346 -5.37 26.00 13.05
C ASP A 346 -4.48 24.94 12.41
N GLY A 347 -3.38 25.37 11.81
CA GLY A 347 -2.42 24.50 11.16
C GLY A 347 -2.42 24.60 9.64
N SER A 348 -1.54 23.84 9.01
CA SER A 348 -1.41 23.78 7.56
C SER A 348 -1.79 22.42 7.00
N GLU A 349 -1.66 21.36 7.81
CA GLU A 349 -1.91 19.99 7.38
C GLU A 349 -2.09 19.06 8.58
N ILE A 350 -3.01 18.10 8.46
CA ILE A 350 -3.18 17.00 9.41
C ILE A 350 -2.11 15.95 9.15
N ARG A 351 -1.22 15.72 10.10
CA ARG A 351 -0.10 14.78 9.96
C ARG A 351 -0.35 13.40 10.58
N ALA A 352 -1.21 13.33 11.57
CA ALA A 352 -1.59 12.07 12.22
C ALA A 352 -2.90 12.22 12.97
N ALA A 353 -3.55 11.09 13.21
CA ALA A 353 -4.70 11.00 14.08
C ALA A 353 -4.69 9.67 14.83
N VAL A 354 -5.21 9.69 16.04
CA VAL A 354 -5.35 8.51 16.90
C VAL A 354 -6.70 8.56 17.60
N ARG A 355 -7.29 7.39 17.77
CA ARG A 355 -8.51 7.26 18.58
C ARG A 355 -8.15 7.44 20.06
N SER A 356 -8.93 8.25 20.76
CA SER A 356 -8.92 8.28 22.22
C SER A 356 -9.95 7.27 22.72
N SER A 357 -9.56 6.43 23.67
CA SER A 357 -10.52 5.68 24.47
C SER A 357 -11.21 6.66 25.40
N GLY A 358 -12.48 6.98 25.13
CA GLY A 358 -13.33 7.73 26.05
C GLY A 358 -13.65 6.95 27.30
#